data_30d830e6941acfe63ba3b8ca7aa26afb
#
_entry.id   30d830e6941acfe63ba3b8ca7aa26afb
#
_cell.length_a   1.000
_cell.length_b   1.000
_cell.length_c   1.000
_cell.angle_alpha   90.00
_cell.angle_beta   90.00
_cell.angle_gamma   90.00
#
_symmetry.space_group_name_H-M   'P 1'
#
loop_
_entity.id
_entity.type
_entity.pdbx_description
1 polymer ?
#
loop_
_entity_poly.entity_id
_entity_poly.type
_entity_poly.pdbx_seq_one_letter_code
_entity_poly.pdbx_strand_id
1 'polypeptide(L)'
;CGQNLGAGKIERIRRGILLATGYTCIWCTLNIVTAYTIGDWLVWLVTGSENPEVVYNATLYLKVDTLFYYVTAVICIVRNAMQGLGERIVPLISSSLEMIGKIVIAATLVPMFGYLGVIAAEPIVWFIMIIPLLIKILRMPLWKQKT
;
A
#
# COMPACT_ATOMS: atom_id res chain seq x y z
N CYS A 1 14.43 -3.71 -11.87
CA CYS A 1 14.97 -4.94 -11.24
C CYS A 1 15.41 -5.97 -12.29
N GLY A 2 14.53 -6.36 -13.24
CA GLY A 2 14.79 -7.45 -14.19
C GLY A 2 16.05 -7.26 -15.04
N GLN A 3 16.25 -6.08 -15.63
CA GLN A 3 17.46 -5.78 -16.42
C GLN A 3 18.76 -5.90 -15.60
N ASN A 4 18.75 -5.43 -14.36
CA ASN A 4 19.92 -5.54 -13.49
C ASN A 4 20.14 -6.99 -13.02
N LEU A 5 19.07 -7.78 -12.89
CA LEU A 5 19.17 -9.21 -12.60
C LEU A 5 19.87 -9.95 -13.77
N GLY A 6 19.39 -9.71 -15.01
CA GLY A 6 20.02 -10.29 -16.21
C GLY A 6 21.48 -9.87 -16.41
N ALA A 7 21.87 -8.69 -15.93
CA ALA A 7 23.23 -8.20 -15.95
C ALA A 7 24.07 -8.63 -14.72
N GLY A 8 23.53 -9.44 -13.79
CA GLY A 8 24.20 -9.87 -12.56
C GLY A 8 24.46 -8.76 -11.53
N LYS A 9 23.84 -7.57 -11.70
CA LYS A 9 24.13 -6.37 -10.88
C LYS A 9 23.21 -6.30 -9.65
N ILE A 10 23.35 -7.24 -8.73
CA ILE A 10 22.50 -7.38 -7.54
C ILE A 10 22.49 -6.11 -6.66
N GLU A 11 23.67 -5.48 -6.48
CA GLU A 11 23.76 -4.26 -5.67
C GLU A 11 22.92 -3.11 -6.23
N ARG A 12 22.81 -3.01 -7.55
CA ARG A 12 21.94 -2.01 -8.19
C ARG A 12 20.44 -2.29 -7.94
N ILE A 13 20.06 -3.57 -7.84
CA ILE A 13 18.69 -3.96 -7.49
C ILE A 13 18.36 -3.50 -6.08
N ARG A 14 19.24 -3.82 -5.11
CA ARG A 14 19.08 -3.38 -3.71
C ARG A 14 18.94 -1.86 -3.61
N ARG A 15 19.91 -1.16 -4.19
CA ARG A 15 19.92 0.31 -4.17
C ARG A 15 18.67 0.89 -4.84
N GLY A 16 18.21 0.30 -5.94
CA GLY A 16 16.98 0.71 -6.62
C GLY A 16 15.74 0.55 -5.76
N ILE A 17 15.61 -0.58 -5.07
CA ILE A 17 14.48 -0.83 -4.15
C ILE A 17 14.51 0.16 -2.98
N LEU A 18 15.68 0.38 -2.35
CA LEU A 18 15.82 1.31 -1.24
C LEU A 18 15.53 2.76 -1.65
N LEU A 19 16.04 3.20 -2.79
CA LEU A 19 15.78 4.54 -3.32
C LEU A 19 14.30 4.73 -3.66
N ALA A 20 13.67 3.75 -4.31
CA ALA A 20 12.24 3.79 -4.61
C ALA A 20 11.42 3.90 -3.32
N THR A 21 11.78 3.12 -2.29
CA THR A 21 11.12 3.19 -0.98
C THR A 21 11.28 4.58 -0.35
N GLY A 22 12.50 5.14 -0.39
CA GLY A 22 12.75 6.48 0.15
C GLY A 22 11.91 7.57 -0.54
N TYR A 23 11.90 7.59 -1.88
CA TYR A 23 11.08 8.54 -2.64
C TYR A 23 9.58 8.38 -2.38
N THR A 24 9.12 7.13 -2.28
CA THR A 24 7.70 6.88 -2.01
C THR A 24 7.32 7.28 -0.58
N CYS A 25 8.20 7.11 0.39
CA CYS A 25 7.97 7.62 1.76
C CYS A 25 7.83 9.14 1.78
N ILE A 26 8.65 9.89 1.04
CA ILE A 26 8.52 11.35 0.91
C ILE A 26 7.14 11.69 0.31
N TRP A 27 6.74 10.97 -0.74
CA TRP A 27 5.44 11.16 -1.38
C TRP A 27 4.28 10.85 -0.42
N CYS A 28 4.36 9.78 0.38
CA CYS A 28 3.37 9.45 1.40
C CYS A 28 3.25 10.58 2.44
N THR A 29 4.40 11.11 2.90
CA THR A 29 4.40 12.24 3.83
C THR A 29 3.69 13.46 3.26
N LEU A 30 3.96 13.81 1.99
CA LEU A 30 3.27 14.90 1.31
C LEU A 30 1.76 14.67 1.22
N ASN A 31 1.33 13.45 0.89
CA ASN A 31 -0.09 13.11 0.84
C ASN A 31 -0.76 13.24 2.23
N ILE A 32 -0.10 12.78 3.30
CA ILE A 32 -0.60 12.94 4.66
C ILE A 32 -0.76 14.43 5.00
N VAL A 33 0.28 15.23 4.80
CA VAL A 33 0.22 16.67 5.04
C VAL A 33 -0.93 17.30 4.26
N THR A 34 -1.08 16.98 2.99
CA THR A 34 -2.16 17.48 2.13
C THR A 34 -3.54 17.08 2.66
N ALA A 35 -3.73 15.80 3.03
CA ALA A 35 -5.00 15.31 3.55
C ALA A 35 -5.40 16.00 4.86
N TYR A 36 -4.43 16.30 5.72
CA TYR A 36 -4.70 16.93 7.02
C TYR A 36 -4.83 18.46 6.95
N THR A 37 -4.24 19.12 5.94
CA THR A 37 -4.30 20.59 5.80
C THR A 37 -5.46 21.06 4.92
N ILE A 38 -5.65 20.44 3.78
CA ILE A 38 -6.66 20.85 2.79
C ILE A 38 -7.62 19.73 2.38
N GLY A 39 -7.68 18.63 3.16
CA GLY A 39 -8.48 17.44 2.85
C GLY A 39 -9.96 17.74 2.66
N ASP A 40 -10.56 18.57 3.54
CA ASP A 40 -11.97 18.94 3.47
C ASP A 40 -12.29 19.69 2.15
N TRP A 41 -11.41 20.59 1.73
CA TRP A 41 -11.54 21.32 0.45
C TRP A 41 -11.38 20.38 -0.74
N LEU A 42 -10.41 19.44 -0.70
CA LEU A 42 -10.22 18.46 -1.77
C LEU A 42 -11.43 17.54 -1.92
N VAL A 43 -11.99 17.08 -0.80
CA VAL A 43 -13.22 16.27 -0.81
C VAL A 43 -14.36 17.06 -1.43
N TRP A 44 -14.57 18.30 -1.00
CA TRP A 44 -15.59 19.17 -1.60
C TRP A 44 -15.38 19.34 -3.11
N LEU A 45 -14.14 19.62 -3.54
CA LEU A 45 -13.80 19.79 -4.96
C LEU A 45 -14.12 18.56 -5.81
N VAL A 46 -13.85 17.36 -5.28
CA VAL A 46 -14.05 16.09 -6.00
C VAL A 46 -15.50 15.62 -5.98
N THR A 47 -16.17 15.76 -4.84
CA THR A 47 -17.56 15.29 -4.68
C THR A 47 -18.60 16.30 -5.18
N GLY A 48 -18.25 17.58 -5.18
CA GLY A 48 -19.20 18.67 -5.44
C GLY A 48 -20.34 18.74 -4.41
N SER A 49 -20.23 18.01 -3.28
CA SER A 49 -21.28 17.92 -2.29
C SER A 49 -21.10 18.99 -1.21
N GLU A 50 -22.18 19.71 -0.91
CA GLU A 50 -22.26 20.64 0.20
C GLU A 50 -22.84 19.97 1.47
N ASN A 51 -23.23 18.68 1.40
CA ASN A 51 -23.75 17.96 2.54
C ASN A 51 -22.63 17.72 3.57
N PRO A 52 -22.74 18.29 4.81
CA PRO A 52 -21.68 18.20 5.80
C PRO A 52 -21.36 16.76 6.21
N GLU A 53 -22.33 15.87 6.21
CA GLU A 53 -22.13 14.46 6.57
C GLU A 53 -21.29 13.73 5.51
N VAL A 54 -21.54 14.00 4.24
CA VAL A 54 -20.75 13.41 3.13
C VAL A 54 -19.32 13.88 3.18
N VAL A 55 -19.11 15.21 3.34
CA VAL A 55 -17.78 15.80 3.43
C VAL A 55 -17.02 15.25 4.64
N TYR A 56 -17.67 15.20 5.81
CA TYR A 56 -17.06 14.68 7.03
C TYR A 56 -16.61 13.21 6.88
N ASN A 57 -17.49 12.34 6.40
CA ASN A 57 -17.20 10.93 6.24
C ASN A 57 -16.11 10.68 5.22
N ALA A 58 -16.13 11.37 4.08
CA ALA A 58 -15.12 11.25 3.05
C ALA A 58 -13.75 11.80 3.52
N THR A 59 -13.72 12.90 4.27
CA THR A 59 -12.50 13.44 4.86
C THR A 59 -11.94 12.51 5.94
N LEU A 60 -12.80 11.93 6.77
CA LEU A 60 -12.38 10.95 7.77
C LEU A 60 -11.73 9.74 7.10
N TYR A 61 -12.35 9.19 6.05
CA TYR A 61 -11.76 8.13 5.24
C TYR A 61 -10.38 8.53 4.70
N LEU A 62 -10.30 9.68 4.04
CA LEU A 62 -9.05 10.19 3.47
C LEU A 62 -7.94 10.33 4.52
N LYS A 63 -8.25 10.89 5.68
CA LYS A 63 -7.29 11.10 6.77
C LYS A 63 -6.79 9.78 7.38
N VAL A 64 -7.69 8.82 7.59
CA VAL A 64 -7.31 7.51 8.12
C VAL A 64 -6.50 6.73 7.10
N ASP A 65 -6.97 6.66 5.85
CA ASP A 65 -6.36 5.88 4.79
C ASP A 65 -4.93 6.33 4.48
N THR A 66 -4.72 7.65 4.40
CA THR A 66 -3.39 8.22 4.10
C THR A 66 -2.34 7.90 5.17
N LEU A 67 -2.71 7.68 6.44
CA LEU A 67 -1.76 7.25 7.47
C LEU A 67 -1.13 5.89 7.17
N PHE A 68 -1.88 5.01 6.49
CA PHE A 68 -1.42 3.68 6.14
C PHE A 68 -0.76 3.60 4.76
N TYR A 69 -0.61 4.70 4.04
CA TYR A 69 0.04 4.74 2.73
C TYR A 69 1.49 4.26 2.75
N TYR A 70 2.19 4.34 3.88
CA TYR A 70 3.52 3.75 4.01
C TYR A 70 3.49 2.23 3.84
N VAL A 71 2.46 1.55 4.36
CA VAL A 71 2.28 0.11 4.21
C VAL A 71 2.02 -0.23 2.75
N THR A 72 1.11 0.49 2.11
CA THR A 72 0.79 0.33 0.68
C THR A 72 2.00 0.62 -0.21
N ALA A 73 2.79 1.63 0.12
CA ALA A 73 4.03 1.95 -0.59
C ALA A 73 5.00 0.76 -0.60
N VAL A 74 5.22 0.14 0.56
CA VAL A 74 6.08 -1.04 0.67
C VAL A 74 5.50 -2.21 -0.12
N ILE A 75 4.19 -2.45 -0.03
CA ILE A 75 3.50 -3.49 -0.81
C ILE A 75 3.75 -3.29 -2.31
N CYS A 76 3.50 -2.08 -2.83
CA CYS A 76 3.66 -1.78 -4.25
C CYS A 76 5.10 -1.99 -4.72
N ILE A 77 6.09 -1.46 -3.97
CA ILE A 77 7.49 -1.56 -4.35
C ILE A 77 7.97 -3.00 -4.31
N VAL A 78 7.66 -3.74 -3.24
CA VAL A 78 8.09 -5.13 -3.07
C VAL A 78 7.42 -6.02 -4.12
N ARG A 79 6.12 -5.85 -4.36
CA ARG A 79 5.37 -6.60 -5.37
C ARG A 79 5.97 -6.41 -6.77
N ASN A 80 6.18 -5.16 -7.18
CA ASN A 80 6.75 -4.85 -8.49
C ASN A 80 8.20 -5.30 -8.62
N ALA A 81 9.01 -5.16 -7.56
CA ALA A 81 10.38 -5.65 -7.53
C ALA A 81 10.44 -7.18 -7.72
N MET A 82 9.58 -7.92 -7.00
CA MET A 82 9.49 -9.38 -7.10
C MET A 82 9.07 -9.83 -8.51
N GLN A 83 8.07 -9.16 -9.11
CA GLN A 83 7.65 -9.43 -10.49
C GLN A 83 8.80 -9.17 -11.47
N GLY A 84 9.54 -8.08 -11.28
CA GLY A 84 10.73 -7.78 -12.07
C GLY A 84 11.88 -8.78 -11.90
N LEU A 85 11.91 -9.49 -10.77
CA LEU A 85 12.88 -10.55 -10.47
C LEU A 85 12.40 -11.95 -10.94
N GLY A 86 11.25 -12.03 -11.59
CA GLY A 86 10.67 -13.28 -12.10
C GLY A 86 9.81 -14.05 -11.08
N GLU A 87 9.66 -13.54 -9.86
CA GLU A 87 8.77 -14.13 -8.86
C GLU A 87 7.34 -13.69 -9.12
N ARG A 88 6.47 -14.62 -9.49
CA ARG A 88 5.07 -14.34 -9.85
C ARG A 88 4.06 -14.87 -8.84
N ILE A 89 4.42 -15.95 -8.14
CA ILE A 89 3.49 -16.68 -7.27
C ILE A 89 3.13 -15.87 -6.03
N VAL A 90 4.14 -15.33 -5.33
CA VAL A 90 3.90 -14.60 -4.08
C VAL A 90 3.15 -13.27 -4.30
N PRO A 91 3.46 -12.45 -5.34
CA PRO A 91 2.61 -11.33 -5.73
C PRO A 91 1.16 -11.72 -6.03
N LEU A 92 0.93 -12.85 -6.69
CA LEU A 92 -0.40 -13.36 -6.97
C LEU A 92 -1.15 -13.75 -5.68
N ILE A 93 -0.48 -14.48 -4.77
CA ILE A 93 -1.03 -14.82 -3.45
C ILE A 93 -1.42 -13.56 -2.68
N SER A 94 -0.54 -12.55 -2.66
CA SER A 94 -0.81 -11.27 -2.00
C SER A 94 -2.05 -10.58 -2.57
N SER A 95 -2.21 -10.56 -3.89
CA SER A 95 -3.41 -9.98 -4.56
C SER A 95 -4.67 -10.79 -4.30
N SER A 96 -4.57 -12.12 -4.22
CA SER A 96 -5.69 -12.98 -3.86
C SER A 96 -6.13 -12.76 -2.42
N LEU A 97 -5.18 -12.59 -1.49
CA LEU A 97 -5.47 -12.24 -0.10
C LEU A 97 -6.13 -10.87 0.01
N GLU A 98 -5.73 -9.90 -0.83
CA GLU A 98 -6.38 -8.60 -0.92
C GLU A 98 -7.86 -8.73 -1.30
N MET A 99 -8.14 -9.43 -2.39
CA MET A 99 -9.51 -9.63 -2.87
C MET A 99 -10.38 -10.36 -1.85
N ILE A 100 -9.90 -11.49 -1.33
CA ILE A 100 -10.64 -12.29 -0.34
C ILE A 100 -10.83 -11.49 0.95
N GLY A 101 -9.78 -10.81 1.42
CA GLY A 101 -9.83 -9.98 2.63
C GLY A 101 -10.86 -8.87 2.51
N LYS A 102 -10.91 -8.15 1.39
CA LYS A 102 -11.92 -7.10 1.14
C LYS A 102 -13.34 -7.66 1.18
N ILE A 103 -13.58 -8.80 0.54
CA ILE A 103 -14.91 -9.46 0.55
C ILE A 103 -15.31 -9.84 1.97
N VAL A 104 -14.43 -10.50 2.71
CA VAL A 104 -14.70 -10.97 4.08
C VAL A 104 -14.96 -9.78 5.01
N ILE A 105 -14.12 -8.74 4.94
CA ILE A 105 -14.26 -7.57 5.79
C ILE A 105 -15.53 -6.78 5.45
N ALA A 106 -15.83 -6.61 4.16
CA ALA A 106 -17.07 -5.96 3.74
C ALA A 106 -18.30 -6.73 4.23
N ALA A 107 -18.28 -8.06 4.17
CA ALA A 107 -19.39 -8.89 4.61
C ALA A 107 -19.55 -8.95 6.14
N THR A 108 -18.49 -8.72 6.92
CA THR A 108 -18.49 -8.87 8.38
C THR A 108 -18.47 -7.53 9.10
N LEU A 109 -17.50 -6.66 8.82
CA LEU A 109 -17.33 -5.41 9.56
C LEU A 109 -18.31 -4.32 9.13
N VAL A 110 -18.68 -4.26 7.86
CA VAL A 110 -19.63 -3.21 7.40
C VAL A 110 -21.01 -3.37 8.02
N PRO A 111 -21.61 -4.56 8.12
CA PRO A 111 -22.89 -4.73 8.83
C PRO A 111 -22.81 -4.41 10.32
N MET A 112 -21.65 -4.59 10.97
CA MET A 112 -21.46 -4.37 12.41
C MET A 112 -21.15 -2.92 12.75
N PHE A 113 -20.33 -2.25 11.94
CA PHE A 113 -19.76 -0.94 12.25
C PHE A 113 -20.13 0.15 11.23
N GLY A 114 -20.96 -0.18 10.23
CA GLY A 114 -21.34 0.75 9.18
C GLY A 114 -20.13 1.31 8.43
N TYR A 115 -20.09 2.62 8.27
CA TYR A 115 -19.02 3.30 7.50
C TYR A 115 -17.64 3.15 8.13
N LEU A 116 -17.52 3.03 9.44
CA LEU A 116 -16.24 2.74 10.11
C LEU A 116 -15.66 1.38 9.68
N GLY A 117 -16.52 0.40 9.40
CA GLY A 117 -16.10 -0.87 8.82
C GLY A 117 -15.49 -0.72 7.43
N VAL A 118 -16.01 0.21 6.62
CA VAL A 118 -15.44 0.53 5.31
C VAL A 118 -14.06 1.17 5.47
N ILE A 119 -13.93 2.17 6.37
CA ILE A 119 -12.65 2.85 6.64
C ILE A 119 -11.58 1.87 7.11
N ALA A 120 -11.92 0.93 7.98
CA ALA A 120 -10.97 -0.04 8.53
C ALA A 120 -10.57 -1.15 7.53
N ALA A 121 -11.37 -1.37 6.49
CA ALA A 121 -11.18 -2.48 5.55
C ALA A 121 -9.81 -2.42 4.84
N GLU A 122 -9.46 -1.27 4.28
CA GLU A 122 -8.21 -1.10 3.52
C GLU A 122 -6.97 -1.34 4.39
N PRO A 123 -6.80 -0.65 5.54
CA PRO A 123 -5.64 -0.87 6.40
C PRO A 123 -5.49 -2.32 6.85
N ILE A 124 -6.57 -2.97 7.27
CA ILE A 124 -6.53 -4.36 7.73
C ILE A 124 -6.05 -5.29 6.61
N VAL A 125 -6.60 -5.13 5.42
CA VAL A 125 -6.20 -5.94 4.25
C VAL A 125 -4.73 -5.72 3.90
N TRP A 126 -4.25 -4.48 3.94
CA TRP A 126 -2.85 -4.17 3.65
C TRP A 126 -1.88 -4.83 4.63
N PHE A 127 -2.20 -4.88 5.91
CA PHE A 127 -1.39 -5.62 6.89
C PHE A 127 -1.39 -7.12 6.63
N ILE A 128 -2.48 -7.70 6.16
CA ILE A 128 -2.54 -9.13 5.83
C ILE A 128 -1.71 -9.43 4.59
N MET A 129 -1.88 -8.65 3.52
CA MET A 129 -1.24 -8.92 2.24
C MET A 129 0.26 -8.60 2.19
N ILE A 130 0.77 -7.73 3.09
CA ILE A 130 2.19 -7.42 3.15
C ILE A 130 3.03 -8.58 3.70
N ILE A 131 2.44 -9.43 4.56
CA ILE A 131 3.15 -10.51 5.25
C ILE A 131 3.86 -11.47 4.27
N PRO A 132 3.18 -12.10 3.29
CA PRO A 132 3.83 -13.03 2.36
C PRO A 132 4.89 -12.33 1.51
N LEU A 133 4.67 -11.06 1.15
CA LEU A 133 5.63 -10.27 0.38
C LEU A 133 6.93 -10.03 1.17
N LEU A 134 6.82 -9.59 2.43
CA LEU A 134 7.98 -9.35 3.28
C LEU A 134 8.75 -10.64 3.58
N ILE A 135 8.05 -11.72 3.92
CA ILE A 135 8.71 -13.01 4.18
C ILE A 135 9.52 -13.45 2.96
N LYS A 136 8.97 -13.33 1.77
CA LYS A 136 9.64 -13.77 0.55
C LYS A 136 10.82 -12.87 0.19
N ILE A 137 10.62 -11.54 0.15
CA ILE A 137 11.66 -10.62 -0.26
C ILE A 137 12.87 -10.68 0.68
N LEU A 138 12.66 -10.82 1.99
CA LEU A 138 13.73 -10.95 2.98
C LEU A 138 14.50 -12.28 2.86
N ARG A 139 13.83 -13.35 2.40
CA ARG A 139 14.46 -14.65 2.15
C ARG A 139 15.19 -14.75 0.82
N MET A 140 15.01 -13.79 -0.07
CA MET A 140 15.69 -13.78 -1.36
C MET A 140 17.21 -13.60 -1.20
N PRO A 141 18.03 -14.24 -2.05
CA PRO A 141 19.49 -14.15 -2.00
C PRO A 141 20.04 -12.73 -2.20
N LEU A 142 19.20 -11.81 -2.67
CA LEU A 142 19.51 -10.39 -2.78
C LEU A 142 20.13 -9.79 -1.51
N TRP A 143 19.67 -10.23 -0.33
CA TRP A 143 20.08 -9.70 0.97
C TRP A 143 21.17 -10.53 1.67
N LYS A 144 21.49 -11.71 1.14
CA LYS A 144 22.45 -12.63 1.74
C LYS A 144 23.89 -12.46 1.22
N GLN A 145 24.08 -11.86 0.06
CA GLN A 145 25.43 -11.57 -0.45
C GLN A 145 25.99 -10.38 0.34
N LYS A 146 26.81 -10.69 1.35
CA LYS A 146 27.78 -9.72 1.89
C LYS A 146 28.81 -9.47 0.80
N THR A 147 29.08 -8.20 0.49
CA THR A 147 30.28 -7.72 -0.22
C THR A 147 31.52 -8.33 0.36
#